data_90a7083dcc107836e8c04c22b8196fea
#
_entry.id   90a7083dcc107836e8c04c22b8196fea
#
_cell.length_a   1.000
_cell.length_b   1.000
_cell.length_c   1.000
_cell.angle_alpha   90.00
_cell.angle_beta   90.00
_cell.angle_gamma   90.00
#
_symmetry.space_group_name_H-M   'P 1'
#
loop_
_entity.id
_entity.type
_entity.pdbx_description
1 polymer ?
#
loop_
_entity_poly.entity_id
_entity_poly.type
_entity_poly.pdbx_seq_one_letter_code
_entity_poly.pdbx_strand_id
1 'polypeptide(L)'
;MTVTYSPGEHLTAFLDSVPAAVTGGAVVLMADNGSTDGAPEAAAAARDGVEFHPTGGNIGYGSAVNHAARLLADRRAAGEVDGEFFIVSNPDVVFTPGSVDRMIEVARRRPRAGAVGPLIREGDGSVYPSARAVPELVSGIGHALLAPVWPGNPFTARYRNDADMDRERTAGWLSGSCLLLRWEAFDEVGGFDERYFMYMEDVDLGDRL
;
A
#
# COMPACT_ATOMS: atom_id res chain seq x y z
N MET A 1 -2.76 7.34 4.70
CA MET A 1 -3.66 6.46 5.49
C MET A 1 -2.89 5.24 5.94
N THR A 2 -3.13 4.74 7.15
CA THR A 2 -2.62 3.46 7.64
C THR A 2 -3.72 2.72 8.40
N VAL A 3 -3.73 1.39 8.30
CA VAL A 3 -4.65 0.54 9.06
C VAL A 3 -3.91 0.04 10.30
N THR A 4 -4.46 0.28 11.48
CA THR A 4 -3.87 -0.15 12.74
C THR A 4 -4.67 -1.29 13.39
N TYR A 5 -3.95 -2.25 13.95
CA TYR A 5 -4.49 -3.36 14.75
C TYR A 5 -3.43 -3.81 15.75
N SER A 6 -3.35 -3.12 16.89
CA SER A 6 -2.32 -3.28 17.92
C SER A 6 -0.88 -3.25 17.35
N PRO A 7 -0.47 -2.14 16.70
CA PRO A 7 0.79 -2.05 15.97
C PRO A 7 2.03 -1.97 16.89
N GLY A 8 1.84 -1.71 18.19
CA GLY A 8 2.93 -1.62 19.15
C GLY A 8 3.95 -0.54 18.80
N GLU A 9 5.24 -0.87 19.01
CA GLU A 9 6.36 0.05 18.79
C GLU A 9 6.58 0.42 17.31
N HIS A 10 6.12 -0.41 16.37
CA HIS A 10 6.29 -0.16 14.94
C HIS A 10 5.63 1.14 14.50
N LEU A 11 4.46 1.47 15.08
CA LEU A 11 3.74 2.69 14.76
C LEU A 11 4.58 3.96 15.00
N THR A 12 5.39 3.98 16.05
CA THR A 12 6.26 5.12 16.35
C THR A 12 7.30 5.32 15.25
N ALA A 13 8.00 4.25 14.86
CA ALA A 13 9.01 4.33 13.80
C ALA A 13 8.41 4.75 12.44
N PHE A 14 7.22 4.22 12.11
CA PHE A 14 6.46 4.63 10.93
C PHE A 14 6.18 6.14 10.96
N LEU A 15 5.53 6.64 12.02
CA LEU A 15 5.11 8.04 12.12
C LEU A 15 6.32 9.00 12.13
N ASP A 16 7.40 8.64 12.80
CA ASP A 16 8.62 9.45 12.86
C ASP A 16 9.35 9.53 11.51
N SER A 17 9.11 8.56 10.61
CA SER A 17 9.69 8.56 9.26
C SER A 17 8.95 9.45 8.25
N VAL A 18 7.67 9.72 8.47
CA VAL A 18 6.80 10.44 7.51
C VAL A 18 7.28 11.85 7.21
N PRO A 19 7.68 12.71 8.20
CA PRO A 19 8.06 14.09 7.91
C PRO A 19 9.26 14.24 6.98
N ALA A 20 10.18 13.28 6.99
CA ALA A 20 11.34 13.30 6.09
C ALA A 20 11.04 12.71 4.70
N ALA A 21 9.96 11.97 4.56
CA ALA A 21 9.62 11.23 3.35
C ALA A 21 8.97 12.11 2.27
N VAL A 22 8.31 13.20 2.67
CA VAL A 22 7.54 14.08 1.77
C VAL A 22 7.76 15.56 2.06
N THR A 23 7.97 16.33 1.00
CA THR A 23 8.03 17.79 1.08
C THR A 23 6.61 18.37 1.18
N GLY A 24 6.42 19.35 2.06
CA GLY A 24 5.11 20.01 2.26
C GLY A 24 4.27 19.42 3.39
N GLY A 25 4.74 18.37 4.04
CA GLY A 25 4.05 17.73 5.16
C GLY A 25 3.02 16.69 4.73
N ALA A 26 2.49 15.98 5.71
CA ALA A 26 1.43 14.99 5.50
C ALA A 26 0.48 14.95 6.69
N VAL A 27 -0.77 14.64 6.43
CA VAL A 27 -1.74 14.19 7.45
C VAL A 27 -1.73 12.67 7.44
N VAL A 28 -1.63 12.05 8.60
CA VAL A 28 -1.70 10.60 8.77
C VAL A 28 -3.02 10.23 9.42
N LEU A 29 -3.90 9.59 8.68
CA LEU A 29 -5.15 9.05 9.18
C LEU A 29 -4.96 7.56 9.50
N MET A 30 -5.15 7.20 10.75
CA MET A 30 -5.11 5.81 11.25
C MET A 30 -6.54 5.27 11.30
N ALA A 31 -6.89 4.34 10.38
CA ALA A 31 -8.12 3.56 10.45
C ALA A 31 -7.89 2.38 11.39
N ASP A 32 -8.39 2.48 12.61
CA ASP A 32 -8.11 1.50 13.64
C ASP A 32 -9.12 0.36 13.68
N ASN A 33 -8.64 -0.83 13.43
CA ASN A 33 -9.43 -2.07 13.40
C ASN A 33 -9.61 -2.72 14.79
N GLY A 34 -9.57 -1.92 15.86
CA GLY A 34 -9.80 -2.39 17.22
C GLY A 34 -8.51 -2.75 17.95
N SER A 35 -7.52 -1.86 17.91
CA SER A 35 -6.29 -1.97 18.72
C SER A 35 -6.62 -2.04 20.21
N THR A 36 -5.85 -2.83 20.94
CA THR A 36 -5.98 -3.00 22.40
C THR A 36 -4.74 -2.59 23.17
N ASP A 37 -3.69 -2.15 22.46
CA ASP A 37 -2.41 -1.72 23.03
C ASP A 37 -2.35 -0.23 23.37
N GLY A 38 -3.38 0.57 22.96
CA GLY A 38 -3.43 2.01 23.18
C GLY A 38 -2.43 2.82 22.34
N ALA A 39 -1.66 2.17 21.47
CA ALA A 39 -0.63 2.83 20.69
C ALA A 39 -1.20 3.86 19.67
N PRO A 40 -2.29 3.59 18.93
CA PRO A 40 -2.84 4.56 17.99
C PRO A 40 -3.40 5.81 18.65
N GLU A 41 -4.12 5.67 19.77
CA GLU A 41 -4.66 6.79 20.54
C GLU A 41 -3.55 7.66 21.12
N ALA A 42 -2.54 7.03 21.71
CA ALA A 42 -1.38 7.73 22.26
C ALA A 42 -0.60 8.47 21.17
N ALA A 43 -0.46 7.87 19.97
CA ALA A 43 0.23 8.47 18.84
C ALA A 43 -0.49 9.72 18.33
N ALA A 44 -1.83 9.67 18.19
CA ALA A 44 -2.65 10.81 17.78
C ALA A 44 -2.63 11.93 18.81
N ALA A 45 -2.64 11.61 20.12
CA ALA A 45 -2.57 12.61 21.18
C ALA A 45 -1.21 13.33 21.26
N ALA A 46 -0.15 12.69 20.79
CA ALA A 46 1.22 13.20 20.90
C ALA A 46 1.75 13.91 19.65
N ARG A 47 1.05 13.84 18.51
CA ARG A 47 1.56 14.33 17.21
C ARG A 47 0.50 15.12 16.45
N ASP A 48 0.81 16.37 16.10
CA ASP A 48 -0.01 17.16 15.19
C ASP A 48 -0.06 16.48 13.81
N GLY A 49 -1.23 16.51 13.17
CA GLY A 49 -1.44 15.92 11.84
C GLY A 49 -1.55 14.39 11.83
N VAL A 50 -1.59 13.75 13.01
CA VAL A 50 -1.89 12.32 13.15
C VAL A 50 -3.27 12.15 13.78
N GLU A 51 -4.15 11.43 13.10
CA GLU A 51 -5.56 11.31 13.46
C GLU A 51 -5.93 9.84 13.72
N PHE A 52 -6.66 9.59 14.80
CA PHE A 52 -7.17 8.29 15.19
C PHE A 52 -8.65 8.17 14.84
N HIS A 53 -9.00 7.18 14.03
CA HIS A 53 -10.37 6.91 13.60
C HIS A 53 -10.71 5.42 13.76
N PRO A 54 -11.46 5.05 14.82
CA PRO A 54 -11.87 3.67 15.02
C PRO A 54 -12.89 3.23 13.96
N THR A 55 -12.71 2.06 13.37
CA THR A 55 -13.64 1.47 12.40
C THR A 55 -14.82 0.76 13.07
N GLY A 56 -14.80 0.63 14.40
CA GLY A 56 -15.81 -0.07 15.17
C GLY A 56 -15.52 -1.57 15.39
N GLY A 57 -14.35 -2.04 14.94
CA GLY A 57 -13.89 -3.42 15.08
C GLY A 57 -13.00 -3.82 13.91
N ASN A 58 -12.54 -5.07 13.87
CA ASN A 58 -11.72 -5.53 12.74
C ASN A 58 -12.61 -5.82 11.51
N ILE A 59 -12.67 -4.87 10.59
CA ILE A 59 -13.46 -4.96 9.35
C ILE A 59 -12.62 -5.42 8.14
N GLY A 60 -11.35 -5.79 8.34
CA GLY A 60 -10.41 -6.15 7.29
C GLY A 60 -9.63 -4.96 6.74
N TYR A 61 -8.57 -5.25 5.97
CA TYR A 61 -7.63 -4.21 5.50
C TYR A 61 -8.26 -3.28 4.47
N GLY A 62 -8.76 -3.82 3.36
CA GLY A 62 -9.34 -3.03 2.27
C GLY A 62 -10.54 -2.21 2.71
N SER A 63 -11.43 -2.79 3.54
CA SER A 63 -12.58 -2.09 4.11
C SER A 63 -12.15 -0.92 5.00
N ALA A 64 -11.08 -1.08 5.80
CA ALA A 64 -10.55 0.00 6.64
C ALA A 64 -9.94 1.13 5.81
N VAL A 65 -9.25 0.81 4.71
CA VAL A 65 -8.76 1.83 3.76
C VAL A 65 -9.91 2.57 3.09
N ASN A 66 -10.95 1.86 2.63
CA ASN A 66 -12.14 2.49 2.06
C ASN A 66 -12.84 3.41 3.09
N HIS A 67 -12.89 2.97 4.36
CA HIS A 67 -13.43 3.79 5.45
C HIS A 67 -12.62 5.10 5.59
N ALA A 68 -11.30 5.01 5.64
CA ALA A 68 -10.41 6.17 5.71
C ALA A 68 -10.56 7.10 4.49
N ALA A 69 -10.69 6.54 3.28
CA ALA A 69 -10.90 7.31 2.06
C ALA A 69 -12.22 8.11 2.10
N ARG A 70 -13.30 7.51 2.62
CA ARG A 70 -14.57 8.22 2.82
C ARG A 70 -14.46 9.38 3.80
N LEU A 71 -13.70 9.24 4.90
CA LEU A 71 -13.46 10.32 5.86
C LEU A 71 -12.68 11.50 5.25
N LEU A 72 -11.86 11.24 4.24
CA LEU A 72 -11.09 12.29 3.55
C LEU A 72 -11.83 12.94 2.38
N ALA A 73 -12.99 12.42 1.98
CA ALA A 73 -13.71 12.91 0.78
C ALA A 73 -14.03 14.41 0.83
N ASP A 74 -14.60 14.88 1.94
CA ASP A 74 -14.95 16.31 2.11
C ASP A 74 -13.71 17.20 2.19
N ARG A 75 -12.67 16.75 2.88
CA ARG A 75 -11.39 17.48 3.00
C ARG A 75 -10.66 17.57 1.66
N ARG A 76 -10.72 16.49 0.86
CA ARG A 76 -10.20 16.49 -0.51
C ARG A 76 -10.97 17.48 -1.38
N ALA A 77 -12.30 17.51 -1.30
CA ALA A 77 -13.12 18.45 -2.05
C ALA A 77 -12.87 19.91 -1.63
N ALA A 78 -12.55 20.15 -0.36
CA ALA A 78 -12.18 21.47 0.18
C ALA A 78 -10.73 21.87 -0.13
N GLY A 79 -9.90 20.98 -0.69
CA GLY A 79 -8.48 21.23 -0.95
C GLY A 79 -7.60 21.23 0.30
N GLU A 80 -8.06 20.64 1.39
CA GLU A 80 -7.31 20.53 2.65
C GLU A 80 -6.29 19.40 2.63
N VAL A 81 -6.46 18.42 1.75
CA VAL A 81 -5.53 17.32 1.47
C VAL A 81 -5.29 17.23 -0.03
N ASP A 82 -4.22 16.54 -0.42
CA ASP A 82 -3.86 16.35 -1.83
C ASP A 82 -5.02 15.72 -2.61
N GLY A 83 -5.44 16.37 -3.69
CA GLY A 83 -6.55 15.92 -4.54
C GLY A 83 -6.12 14.93 -5.64
N GLU A 84 -4.81 14.75 -5.87
CA GLU A 84 -4.27 13.93 -6.93
C GLU A 84 -3.87 12.54 -6.41
N PHE A 85 -3.19 12.49 -5.25
CA PHE A 85 -2.64 11.25 -4.69
C PHE A 85 -2.91 11.09 -3.20
N PHE A 86 -2.85 9.85 -2.76
CA PHE A 86 -2.76 9.47 -1.35
C PHE A 86 -1.91 8.22 -1.18
N ILE A 87 -1.41 8.01 0.03
CA ILE A 87 -0.66 6.80 0.38
C ILE A 87 -1.48 5.93 1.31
N VAL A 88 -1.46 4.63 1.02
CA VAL A 88 -1.84 3.57 1.95
C VAL A 88 -0.58 2.83 2.34
N SER A 89 -0.33 2.68 3.64
CA SER A 89 0.86 1.99 4.14
C SER A 89 0.54 1.21 5.40
N ASN A 90 1.21 0.09 5.59
CA ASN A 90 1.20 -0.61 6.86
C ASN A 90 1.92 0.22 7.94
N PRO A 91 1.55 0.08 9.22
CA PRO A 91 2.14 0.83 10.32
C PRO A 91 3.54 0.34 10.76
N ASP A 92 4.12 -0.63 10.06
CA ASP A 92 5.47 -1.17 10.25
C ASP A 92 6.47 -0.75 9.15
N VAL A 93 6.02 0.01 8.16
CA VAL A 93 6.87 0.56 7.11
C VAL A 93 7.62 1.78 7.63
N VAL A 94 8.93 1.84 7.38
CA VAL A 94 9.76 3.02 7.68
C VAL A 94 10.18 3.67 6.36
N PHE A 95 9.73 4.89 6.13
CA PHE A 95 10.06 5.64 4.93
C PHE A 95 11.50 6.17 4.97
N THR A 96 12.20 6.07 3.85
CA THR A 96 13.46 6.81 3.68
C THR A 96 13.19 8.26 3.26
N PRO A 97 14.12 9.21 3.57
CA PRO A 97 13.93 10.60 3.18
C PRO A 97 13.67 10.78 1.68
N GLY A 98 12.63 11.56 1.33
CA GLY A 98 12.23 11.86 -0.04
C GLY A 98 11.58 10.69 -0.81
N SER A 99 11.33 9.54 -0.15
CA SER A 99 10.76 8.36 -0.85
C SER A 99 9.35 8.61 -1.37
N VAL A 100 8.53 9.34 -0.63
CA VAL A 100 7.16 9.70 -1.05
C VAL A 100 7.21 10.71 -2.21
N ASP A 101 8.05 11.73 -2.12
CA ASP A 101 8.25 12.69 -3.22
C ASP A 101 8.65 11.96 -4.50
N ARG A 102 9.52 10.94 -4.39
CA ARG A 102 9.93 10.13 -5.53
C ARG A 102 8.78 9.32 -6.13
N MET A 103 7.92 8.74 -5.31
CA MET A 103 6.73 8.03 -5.81
C MET A 103 5.77 8.99 -6.53
N ILE A 104 5.54 10.19 -5.98
CA ILE A 104 4.71 11.22 -6.61
C ILE A 104 5.31 11.64 -7.96
N GLU A 105 6.62 11.86 -8.03
CA GLU A 105 7.32 12.19 -9.28
C GLU A 105 7.11 11.08 -10.34
N VAL A 106 7.24 9.81 -9.95
CA VAL A 106 6.98 8.67 -10.85
C VAL A 106 5.53 8.65 -11.31
N ALA A 107 4.56 8.83 -10.41
CA ALA A 107 3.13 8.84 -10.74
C ALA A 107 2.79 9.95 -11.74
N ARG A 108 3.39 11.15 -11.58
CA ARG A 108 3.21 12.27 -12.52
C ARG A 108 3.81 12.01 -13.89
N ARG A 109 4.96 11.33 -13.95
CA ARG A 109 5.55 10.90 -15.24
C ARG A 109 4.79 9.76 -15.92
N ARG A 110 3.99 9.02 -15.17
CA ARG A 110 3.23 7.85 -15.63
C ARG A 110 1.72 8.08 -15.44
N PRO A 111 1.08 8.95 -16.23
CA PRO A 111 -0.30 9.36 -16.01
C PRO A 111 -1.32 8.21 -16.10
N ARG A 112 -0.93 7.09 -16.72
CA ARG A 112 -1.77 5.89 -16.81
C ARG A 112 -1.56 4.91 -15.64
N ALA A 113 -0.65 5.19 -14.70
CA ALA A 113 -0.46 4.36 -13.52
C ALA A 113 -1.49 4.76 -12.46
N GLY A 114 -2.38 3.84 -12.08
CA GLY A 114 -3.33 4.02 -10.99
C GLY A 114 -2.65 3.92 -9.62
N ALA A 115 -1.56 3.14 -9.55
CA ALA A 115 -0.77 2.96 -8.34
C ALA A 115 0.75 3.01 -8.61
N VAL A 116 1.53 3.43 -7.61
CA VAL A 116 2.99 3.34 -7.58
C VAL A 116 3.43 2.76 -6.23
N GLY A 117 4.27 1.73 -6.25
CA GLY A 117 4.86 1.13 -5.06
C GLY A 117 6.36 1.42 -4.95
N PRO A 118 6.89 1.56 -3.73
CA PRO A 118 8.33 1.70 -3.50
C PRO A 118 9.06 0.36 -3.62
N LEU A 119 10.40 0.43 -3.72
CA LEU A 119 11.24 -0.69 -3.36
C LEU A 119 11.20 -0.86 -1.83
N ILE A 120 10.75 -2.01 -1.37
CA ILE A 120 10.69 -2.35 0.05
C ILE A 120 11.87 -3.26 0.40
N ARG A 121 12.54 -2.96 1.52
CA ARG A 121 13.60 -3.81 2.08
C ARG A 121 13.17 -4.32 3.45
N GLU A 122 13.46 -5.59 3.69
CA GLU A 122 13.30 -6.21 4.99
C GLU A 122 14.38 -5.71 5.97
N GLY A 123 14.20 -5.99 7.25
CA GLY A 123 15.14 -5.59 8.29
C GLY A 123 16.56 -6.17 8.12
N ASP A 124 16.73 -7.26 7.41
CA ASP A 124 18.03 -7.86 7.04
C ASP A 124 18.64 -7.26 5.77
N GLY A 125 17.97 -6.28 5.14
CA GLY A 125 18.39 -5.63 3.90
C GLY A 125 17.97 -6.35 2.61
N SER A 126 17.38 -7.53 2.69
CA SER A 126 16.83 -8.23 1.52
C SER A 126 15.68 -7.45 0.89
N VAL A 127 15.45 -7.67 -0.40
CA VAL A 127 14.35 -7.00 -1.11
C VAL A 127 13.07 -7.79 -0.96
N TYR A 128 12.03 -7.14 -0.41
CA TYR A 128 10.68 -7.68 -0.38
C TYR A 128 10.06 -7.63 -1.79
N PRO A 129 9.54 -8.74 -2.32
CA PRO A 129 8.97 -8.78 -3.66
C PRO A 129 7.57 -8.13 -3.72
N SER A 130 7.53 -6.79 -3.56
CA SER A 130 6.31 -5.98 -3.47
C SER A 130 5.60 -5.71 -4.79
N ALA A 131 6.19 -6.10 -5.93
CA ALA A 131 5.62 -5.88 -7.26
C ALA A 131 5.63 -7.18 -8.07
N ARG A 132 4.48 -7.68 -8.48
CA ARG A 132 4.33 -8.98 -9.13
C ARG A 132 3.40 -8.92 -10.36
N ALA A 133 3.43 -9.97 -11.18
CA ALA A 133 2.40 -10.16 -12.21
C ALA A 133 1.07 -10.61 -11.57
N VAL A 134 -0.05 -10.22 -12.18
CA VAL A 134 -1.34 -10.83 -11.81
C VAL A 134 -1.24 -12.34 -12.02
N PRO A 135 -1.68 -13.16 -11.04
CA PRO A 135 -1.66 -14.61 -11.16
C PRO A 135 -2.48 -15.08 -12.36
N GLU A 136 -1.82 -15.57 -13.41
CA GLU A 136 -2.49 -16.15 -14.56
C GLU A 136 -2.63 -17.66 -14.41
N LEU A 137 -3.82 -18.19 -14.61
CA LEU A 137 -4.11 -19.63 -14.52
C LEU A 137 -3.17 -20.45 -15.42
N VAL A 138 -2.90 -19.98 -16.62
CA VAL A 138 -2.03 -20.66 -17.59
C VAL A 138 -0.59 -20.73 -17.12
N SER A 139 -0.03 -19.62 -16.59
CA SER A 139 1.32 -19.60 -16.05
C SER A 139 1.42 -20.40 -14.74
N GLY A 140 0.38 -20.38 -13.90
CA GLY A 140 0.29 -21.21 -12.69
C GLY A 140 0.26 -22.72 -12.99
N ILE A 141 -0.58 -23.17 -13.93
CA ILE A 141 -0.64 -24.56 -14.35
C ILE A 141 0.68 -24.97 -15.03
N GLY A 142 1.21 -24.14 -15.94
CA GLY A 142 2.48 -24.41 -16.60
C GLY A 142 3.63 -24.51 -15.61
N HIS A 143 3.68 -23.65 -14.59
CA HIS A 143 4.64 -23.76 -13.49
C HIS A 143 4.47 -25.06 -12.72
N ALA A 144 3.27 -25.40 -12.27
CA ALA A 144 3.00 -26.60 -11.48
C ALA A 144 3.40 -27.89 -12.21
N LEU A 145 3.17 -27.96 -13.52
CA LEU A 145 3.46 -29.14 -14.33
C LEU A 145 4.93 -29.23 -14.76
N LEU A 146 5.57 -28.11 -15.07
CA LEU A 146 6.90 -28.11 -15.70
C LEU A 146 8.04 -27.78 -14.72
N ALA A 147 7.79 -27.04 -13.64
CA ALA A 147 8.84 -26.66 -12.71
C ALA A 147 9.63 -27.84 -12.11
N PRO A 148 9.03 -29.02 -11.79
CA PRO A 148 9.74 -30.15 -11.26
C PRO A 148 10.76 -30.76 -12.21
N VAL A 149 10.51 -30.71 -13.52
CA VAL A 149 11.37 -31.33 -14.57
C VAL A 149 12.16 -30.28 -15.36
N TRP A 150 11.69 -29.02 -15.39
CA TRP A 150 12.33 -27.92 -16.09
C TRP A 150 12.16 -26.60 -15.30
N PRO A 151 12.95 -26.38 -14.22
CA PRO A 151 12.80 -25.24 -13.32
C PRO A 151 12.90 -23.85 -14.00
N GLY A 152 13.67 -23.76 -15.09
CA GLY A 152 13.87 -22.51 -15.86
C GLY A 152 12.90 -22.31 -17.03
N ASN A 153 11.78 -23.04 -17.08
CA ASN A 153 10.80 -22.88 -18.18
C ASN A 153 10.12 -21.50 -18.17
N PRO A 154 9.61 -21.02 -19.32
CA PRO A 154 8.99 -19.68 -19.44
C PRO A 154 7.78 -19.45 -18.51
N PHE A 155 7.01 -20.50 -18.23
CA PHE A 155 5.87 -20.41 -17.32
C PHE A 155 6.31 -20.20 -15.88
N THR A 156 7.38 -20.90 -15.44
CA THR A 156 7.96 -20.71 -14.12
C THR A 156 8.56 -19.31 -13.98
N ALA A 157 9.30 -18.84 -14.98
CA ALA A 157 9.86 -17.48 -14.99
C ALA A 157 8.74 -16.42 -14.92
N ARG A 158 7.66 -16.59 -15.67
CA ARG A 158 6.51 -15.70 -15.64
C ARG A 158 5.72 -15.79 -14.33
N TYR A 159 5.52 -16.99 -13.79
CA TYR A 159 4.82 -17.19 -12.52
C TYR A 159 5.58 -16.61 -11.32
N ARG A 160 6.88 -16.84 -11.24
CA ARG A 160 7.71 -16.27 -10.17
C ARG A 160 7.90 -14.78 -10.33
N ASN A 161 7.95 -14.31 -11.58
CA ASN A 161 8.23 -12.92 -11.96
C ASN A 161 9.30 -12.27 -11.07
N ASP A 162 10.41 -13.01 -10.87
CA ASP A 162 11.59 -12.57 -10.10
C ASP A 162 12.31 -11.44 -10.88
N ALA A 163 11.52 -10.50 -11.42
CA ALA A 163 12.03 -9.39 -12.17
C ALA A 163 12.87 -8.52 -11.26
N ASP A 164 13.89 -7.92 -11.85
CA ASP A 164 14.79 -6.95 -11.24
C ASP A 164 13.99 -5.86 -10.50
N MET A 165 13.93 -5.97 -9.17
CA MET A 165 13.20 -5.03 -8.30
C MET A 165 13.96 -3.71 -8.13
N ASP A 166 15.24 -3.66 -8.53
CA ASP A 166 16.07 -2.44 -8.44
C ASP A 166 15.80 -1.45 -9.58
N ARG A 167 14.83 -1.75 -10.47
CA ARG A 167 14.47 -0.88 -11.59
C ARG A 167 13.00 -0.50 -11.58
N GLU A 168 12.73 0.75 -11.97
CA GLU A 168 11.37 1.21 -12.24
C GLU A 168 10.76 0.37 -13.39
N ARG A 169 9.62 -0.27 -13.11
CA ARG A 169 8.90 -1.12 -14.06
C ARG A 169 7.40 -1.10 -13.81
N THR A 170 6.63 -1.56 -14.77
CA THR A 170 5.22 -1.87 -14.55
C THR A 170 5.08 -3.25 -13.90
N ALA A 171 4.05 -3.40 -13.08
CA ALA A 171 3.68 -4.65 -12.43
C ALA A 171 2.18 -4.90 -12.64
N GLY A 172 1.75 -6.13 -12.49
CA GLY A 172 0.34 -6.48 -12.54
C GLY A 172 -0.38 -6.07 -11.25
N TRP A 173 0.31 -6.20 -10.11
CA TRP A 173 -0.17 -5.74 -8.81
C TRP A 173 1.01 -5.38 -7.91
N LEU A 174 0.71 -4.61 -6.89
CA LEU A 174 1.65 -4.15 -5.88
C LEU A 174 1.14 -4.55 -4.50
N SER A 175 2.06 -4.94 -3.60
CA SER A 175 1.71 -5.27 -2.22
C SER A 175 1.04 -4.10 -1.50
N GLY A 176 -0.03 -4.38 -0.78
CA GLY A 176 -0.70 -3.44 0.11
C GLY A 176 0.16 -2.87 1.23
N SER A 177 1.38 -3.40 1.42
CA SER A 177 2.31 -2.88 2.42
C SER A 177 2.61 -1.39 2.26
N CYS A 178 2.75 -0.89 1.01
CA CYS A 178 2.87 0.54 0.72
C CYS A 178 2.48 0.84 -0.72
N LEU A 179 1.47 1.68 -0.92
CA LEU A 179 0.93 2.09 -2.20
C LEU A 179 0.72 3.61 -2.23
N LEU A 180 1.28 4.29 -3.22
CA LEU A 180 0.80 5.60 -3.65
C LEU A 180 -0.30 5.36 -4.67
N LEU A 181 -1.50 5.81 -4.40
CA LEU A 181 -2.69 5.63 -5.23
C LEU A 181 -3.13 6.97 -5.83
N ARG A 182 -3.55 6.93 -7.08
CA ARG A 182 -4.23 8.06 -7.72
C ARG A 182 -5.70 8.04 -7.32
N TRP A 183 -6.20 9.16 -6.76
CA TRP A 183 -7.60 9.25 -6.34
C TRP A 183 -8.59 8.95 -7.46
N GLU A 184 -8.35 9.51 -8.66
CA GLU A 184 -9.22 9.31 -9.83
C GLU A 184 -9.35 7.81 -10.17
N ALA A 185 -8.23 7.09 -10.22
CA ALA A 185 -8.25 5.66 -10.52
C ALA A 185 -8.88 4.84 -9.38
N PHE A 186 -8.60 5.18 -8.12
CA PHE A 186 -9.21 4.54 -6.97
C PHE A 186 -10.73 4.71 -6.94
N ASP A 187 -11.22 5.93 -7.23
CA ASP A 187 -12.65 6.22 -7.30
C ASP A 187 -13.32 5.49 -8.47
N GLU A 188 -12.66 5.44 -9.65
CA GLU A 188 -13.17 4.76 -10.85
C GLU A 188 -13.41 3.28 -10.62
N VAL A 189 -12.49 2.59 -9.93
CA VAL A 189 -12.64 1.17 -9.60
C VAL A 189 -13.48 0.92 -8.35
N GLY A 190 -13.91 1.96 -7.63
CA GLY A 190 -14.73 1.87 -6.42
C GLY A 190 -13.96 1.45 -5.17
N GLY A 191 -12.64 1.66 -5.15
CA GLY A 191 -11.78 1.31 -4.03
C GLY A 191 -11.45 -0.17 -3.92
N PHE A 192 -11.09 -0.62 -2.74
CA PHE A 192 -10.90 -2.04 -2.43
C PHE A 192 -12.23 -2.79 -2.45
N ASP A 193 -12.23 -4.02 -2.91
CA ASP A 193 -13.40 -4.91 -2.80
C ASP A 193 -13.54 -5.42 -1.36
N GLU A 194 -14.57 -4.97 -0.66
CA GLU A 194 -14.81 -5.25 0.75
C GLU A 194 -15.19 -6.73 1.03
N ARG A 195 -15.34 -7.57 0.00
CA ARG A 195 -15.51 -9.02 0.13
C ARG A 195 -14.23 -9.72 0.57
N TYR A 196 -13.06 -9.10 0.32
CA TYR A 196 -11.78 -9.58 0.82
C TYR A 196 -11.55 -9.04 2.22
N PHE A 197 -11.52 -9.93 3.21
CA PHE A 197 -11.23 -9.54 4.58
C PHE A 197 -9.74 -9.26 4.81
N MET A 198 -8.90 -10.17 4.32
CA MET A 198 -7.43 -10.09 4.40
C MET A 198 -6.82 -10.99 3.33
N TYR A 199 -5.76 -10.52 2.69
CA TYR A 199 -5.10 -11.12 1.54
C TYR A 199 -5.94 -11.10 0.26
N MET A 200 -5.27 -10.93 -0.87
CA MET A 200 -5.82 -10.82 -2.22
C MET A 200 -6.54 -9.51 -2.55
N GLU A 201 -6.84 -8.66 -1.57
CA GLU A 201 -7.45 -7.34 -1.80
C GLU A 201 -6.54 -6.42 -2.63
N ASP A 202 -5.23 -6.51 -2.43
CA ASP A 202 -4.21 -5.77 -3.18
C ASP A 202 -4.02 -6.32 -4.60
N VAL A 203 -4.12 -7.64 -4.76
CA VAL A 203 -4.10 -8.31 -6.07
C VAL A 203 -5.33 -7.91 -6.90
N ASP A 204 -6.53 -7.97 -6.30
CA ASP A 204 -7.78 -7.58 -6.91
C ASP A 204 -7.76 -6.09 -7.30
N LEU A 205 -7.30 -5.22 -6.39
CA LEU A 205 -7.18 -3.79 -6.70
C LEU A 205 -6.21 -3.57 -7.88
N GLY A 206 -5.06 -4.23 -7.88
CA GLY A 206 -4.07 -4.10 -8.96
C GLY A 206 -4.56 -4.58 -10.32
N ASP A 207 -5.41 -5.61 -10.35
CA ASP A 207 -6.03 -6.12 -11.60
C ASP A 207 -7.09 -5.16 -12.16
N ARG A 208 -7.73 -4.37 -11.29
CA ARG A 208 -8.77 -3.39 -11.67
C ARG A 208 -8.23 -2.00 -12.02
N LEU A 209 -7.01 -1.64 -11.56
CA LEU A 209 -6.34 -0.37 -11.82
C LEU A 209 -5.62 -0.36 -13.18
#